data_e68bfba7601405fd42781969a5d5296d
#
_entry.id   e68bfba7601405fd42781969a5d5296d
#
_cell.length_a   1.000
_cell.length_b   1.000
_cell.length_c   1.000
_cell.angle_alpha   90.00
_cell.angle_beta   90.00
_cell.angle_gamma   90.00
#
_symmetry.space_group_name_H-M   'P 1'
#
loop_
_entity.id
_entity.type
_entity.pdbx_description
1 polymer ?
#
loop_
_entity_poly.entity_id
_entity_poly.type
_entity_poly.pdbx_seq_one_letter_code
_entity_poly.pdbx_strand_id
1 'polypeptide(L)'
;MTIMSATKSSEKVARYADMFSAMGTEARLRIMQLLLSAHPEGLVVGEIQEELDIPNSTLSHHLDKLRNEGLVQVQRESTFLRYTANTETLQELLQFLYAECCTRNKALKPRDVIQICK
;
A
#
# COMPACT_ATOMS: atom_id res chain seq x y z
N MET A 1 -20.68 11.21 21.88
CA MET A 1 -19.70 11.28 20.80
C MET A 1 -19.81 12.59 20.04
N THR A 2 -18.72 13.20 19.75
CA THR A 2 -18.69 14.48 19.08
C THR A 2 -18.72 14.33 17.57
N ILE A 3 -19.23 15.37 16.88
CA ILE A 3 -19.25 15.41 15.43
C ILE A 3 -17.84 15.35 14.85
N MET A 4 -16.89 16.01 15.50
CA MET A 4 -15.49 15.99 15.07
C MET A 4 -14.90 14.59 15.02
N SER A 5 -15.21 13.78 16.00
CA SER A 5 -14.72 12.40 16.04
C SER A 5 -15.27 11.60 14.87
N ALA A 6 -16.54 11.76 14.58
CA ALA A 6 -17.18 11.08 13.46
C ALA A 6 -16.59 11.54 12.12
N THR A 7 -16.32 12.86 11.98
CA THR A 7 -15.73 13.44 10.77
C THR A 7 -14.33 12.89 10.55
N LYS A 8 -13.49 12.85 11.59
CA LYS A 8 -12.15 12.30 11.50
C LYS A 8 -12.16 10.84 11.08
N SER A 9 -13.06 10.07 11.68
CA SER A 9 -13.20 8.65 11.34
C SER A 9 -13.59 8.48 9.88
N SER A 10 -14.50 9.31 9.41
CA SER A 10 -14.96 9.27 8.02
C SER A 10 -13.84 9.62 7.05
N GLU A 11 -13.06 10.67 7.35
CA GLU A 11 -11.92 11.06 6.52
C GLU A 11 -10.88 9.95 6.46
N LYS A 12 -10.62 9.31 7.59
CA LYS A 12 -9.64 8.23 7.67
C LYS A 12 -10.09 7.03 6.83
N VAL A 13 -11.36 6.67 6.94
CA VAL A 13 -11.91 5.56 6.14
C VAL A 13 -11.80 5.87 4.65
N ALA A 14 -12.14 7.09 4.25
CA ALA A 14 -12.06 7.50 2.85
C ALA A 14 -10.62 7.42 2.34
N ARG A 15 -9.66 7.87 3.14
CA ARG A 15 -8.25 7.82 2.77
C ARG A 15 -7.77 6.39 2.55
N TYR A 16 -8.09 5.50 3.49
CA TYR A 16 -7.67 4.11 3.35
C TYR A 16 -8.40 3.39 2.22
N ALA A 17 -9.66 3.76 1.98
CA ALA A 17 -10.39 3.22 0.84
C ALA A 17 -9.70 3.59 -0.48
N ASP A 18 -9.21 4.82 -0.59
CA ASP A 18 -8.48 5.25 -1.78
C ASP A 18 -7.18 4.44 -1.97
N MET A 19 -6.50 4.12 -0.88
CA MET A 19 -5.30 3.29 -0.94
C MET A 19 -5.61 1.88 -1.44
N PHE A 20 -6.67 1.27 -0.92
CA PHE A 20 -7.09 -0.05 -1.40
C PHE A 20 -7.49 0.01 -2.87
N SER A 21 -8.19 1.06 -3.25
CA SER A 21 -8.58 1.26 -4.65
C SER A 21 -7.35 1.36 -5.56
N ALA A 22 -6.33 2.09 -5.11
CA ALA A 22 -5.09 2.22 -5.88
C ALA A 22 -4.41 0.88 -6.09
N MET A 23 -4.49 -0.03 -5.13
CA MET A 23 -3.91 -1.36 -5.24
C MET A 23 -4.84 -2.38 -5.92
N GLY A 24 -6.08 -2.00 -6.17
CA GLY A 24 -7.14 -2.94 -6.52
C GLY A 24 -7.20 -3.37 -7.97
N THR A 25 -6.16 -3.14 -8.75
CA THR A 25 -6.05 -3.74 -10.09
C THR A 25 -4.97 -4.80 -10.05
N GLU A 26 -5.10 -5.78 -10.94
CA GLU A 26 -4.12 -6.86 -10.98
C GLU A 26 -2.71 -6.32 -11.20
N ALA A 27 -2.54 -5.40 -12.14
CA ALA A 27 -1.22 -4.85 -12.44
C ALA A 27 -0.63 -4.14 -11.23
N ARG A 28 -1.41 -3.29 -10.56
CA ARG A 28 -0.89 -2.53 -9.41
C ARG A 28 -0.61 -3.43 -8.21
N LEU A 29 -1.42 -4.45 -8.02
CA LEU A 29 -1.16 -5.41 -6.95
C LEU A 29 0.16 -6.16 -7.20
N ARG A 30 0.41 -6.55 -8.45
CA ARG A 30 1.67 -7.20 -8.82
C ARG A 30 2.87 -6.28 -8.60
N ILE A 31 2.71 -5.00 -8.94
CA ILE A 31 3.78 -4.01 -8.69
C ILE A 31 4.08 -3.93 -7.20
N MET A 32 3.05 -3.86 -6.36
CA MET A 32 3.26 -3.81 -4.92
C MET A 32 3.97 -5.05 -4.40
N GLN A 33 3.56 -6.22 -4.84
CA GLN A 33 4.23 -7.46 -4.43
C GLN A 33 5.69 -7.48 -4.84
N LEU A 34 5.96 -7.04 -6.07
CA LEU A 34 7.34 -7.01 -6.57
C LEU A 34 8.20 -6.05 -5.77
N LEU A 35 7.70 -4.84 -5.50
CA LEU A 35 8.45 -3.86 -4.73
C LEU A 35 8.65 -4.31 -3.29
N LEU A 36 7.67 -4.97 -2.71
CA LEU A 36 7.82 -5.52 -1.37
C LEU A 36 8.90 -6.61 -1.33
N SER A 37 8.98 -7.43 -2.38
CA SER A 37 10.00 -8.46 -2.46
C SER A 37 11.41 -7.87 -2.56
N ALA A 38 11.52 -6.66 -3.08
CA ALA A 38 12.80 -5.96 -3.27
C ALA A 38 13.10 -4.94 -2.17
N HIS A 39 12.25 -4.86 -1.15
CA HIS A 39 12.47 -3.96 -0.02
C HIS A 39 13.71 -4.39 0.78
N PRO A 40 14.56 -3.48 1.25
CA PRO A 40 14.39 -2.02 1.22
C PRO A 40 14.98 -1.30 0.01
N GLU A 41 15.69 -1.98 -0.83
CA GLU A 41 16.43 -1.32 -1.92
C GLU A 41 15.53 -0.84 -3.06
N GLY A 42 14.45 -1.58 -3.33
CA GLY A 42 13.54 -1.25 -4.41
C GLY A 42 14.09 -1.59 -5.78
N LEU A 43 13.39 -1.10 -6.81
CA LEU A 43 13.72 -1.39 -8.19
C LEU A 43 13.60 -0.13 -9.04
N VAL A 44 14.44 -0.04 -10.07
CA VAL A 44 14.27 1.02 -11.06
C VAL A 44 13.20 0.63 -12.07
N VAL A 45 12.66 1.63 -12.76
CA VAL A 45 11.53 1.42 -13.68
C VAL A 45 11.80 0.33 -14.70
N GLY A 46 13.01 0.31 -15.26
CA GLY A 46 13.35 -0.70 -16.26
C GLY A 46 13.28 -2.12 -15.73
N GLU A 47 13.68 -2.32 -14.48
CA GLU A 47 13.60 -3.63 -13.83
C GLU A 47 12.16 -4.06 -13.61
N ILE A 48 11.32 -3.12 -13.19
CA ILE A 48 9.90 -3.40 -12.98
C ILE A 48 9.24 -3.77 -14.32
N GLN A 49 9.56 -3.00 -15.35
CA GLN A 49 9.02 -3.22 -16.69
C GLN A 49 9.38 -4.61 -17.21
N GLU A 50 10.63 -4.98 -17.04
CA GLU A 50 11.12 -6.27 -17.49
C GLU A 50 10.46 -7.42 -16.75
N GLU A 51 10.36 -7.31 -15.44
CA GLU A 51 9.77 -8.36 -14.61
C GLU A 51 8.28 -8.56 -14.88
N LEU A 52 7.55 -7.48 -15.08
CA LEU A 52 6.10 -7.56 -15.21
C LEU A 52 5.60 -7.48 -16.65
N ASP A 53 6.50 -7.23 -17.59
CA ASP A 53 6.17 -7.12 -19.02
C ASP A 53 5.03 -6.13 -19.27
N ILE A 54 5.16 -4.94 -18.68
CA ILE A 54 4.18 -3.88 -18.84
C ILE A 54 4.78 -2.76 -19.69
N PRO A 55 4.04 -2.23 -20.70
CA PRO A 55 4.53 -1.11 -21.48
C PRO A 55 4.88 0.09 -20.58
N ASN A 56 5.92 0.82 -20.96
CA ASN A 56 6.43 1.90 -20.12
C ASN A 56 5.40 2.98 -19.78
N SER A 57 4.59 3.37 -20.76
CA SER A 57 3.57 4.40 -20.52
C SER A 57 2.51 3.92 -19.53
N THR A 58 2.11 2.67 -19.65
CA THR A 58 1.14 2.07 -18.74
C THR A 58 1.72 1.91 -17.35
N LEU A 59 2.98 1.46 -17.27
CA LEU A 59 3.66 1.31 -15.99
C LEU A 59 3.78 2.64 -15.26
N SER A 60 4.16 3.69 -15.96
CA SER A 60 4.28 5.04 -15.37
C SER A 60 2.95 5.48 -14.76
N HIS A 61 1.84 5.20 -15.46
CA HIS A 61 0.51 5.54 -14.96
C HIS A 61 0.20 4.78 -13.67
N HIS A 62 0.50 3.50 -13.63
CA HIS A 62 0.28 2.69 -12.43
C HIS A 62 1.14 3.14 -11.26
N LEU A 63 2.41 3.44 -11.53
CA LEU A 63 3.33 3.91 -10.48
C LEU A 63 2.89 5.26 -9.92
N ASP A 64 2.40 6.15 -10.78
CA ASP A 64 1.89 7.45 -10.33
C ASP A 64 0.68 7.28 -9.43
N LYS A 65 -0.22 6.39 -9.78
CA LYS A 65 -1.40 6.12 -8.95
C LYS A 65 -1.02 5.62 -7.56
N LEU A 66 -0.07 4.71 -7.49
CA LEU A 66 0.41 4.18 -6.22
C LEU A 66 1.15 5.25 -5.42
N ARG A 67 1.96 6.06 -6.09
CA ARG A 67 2.70 7.12 -5.44
C ARG A 67 1.78 8.19 -4.87
N ASN A 68 0.75 8.56 -5.62
CA ASN A 68 -0.19 9.58 -5.18
C ASN A 68 -0.92 9.18 -3.90
N GLU A 69 -1.07 7.89 -3.65
CA GLU A 69 -1.69 7.40 -2.41
C GLU A 69 -0.66 7.08 -1.34
N GLY A 70 0.61 7.38 -1.58
CA GLY A 70 1.65 7.15 -0.59
C GLY A 70 2.08 5.71 -0.42
N LEU A 71 1.67 4.82 -1.33
CA LEU A 71 1.97 3.40 -1.22
C LEU A 71 3.35 3.04 -1.73
N VAL A 72 3.90 3.87 -2.61
CA VAL A 72 5.27 3.73 -3.07
C VAL A 72 5.97 5.06 -2.98
N GLN A 73 7.28 5.02 -2.88
CA GLN A 73 8.14 6.18 -2.86
C GLN A 73 9.08 6.10 -4.04
N VAL A 74 9.49 7.26 -4.55
CA VAL A 74 10.40 7.32 -5.68
C VAL A 74 11.60 8.17 -5.33
N GLN A 75 12.77 7.72 -5.74
CA GLN A 75 14.00 8.45 -5.54
C GLN A 75 14.76 8.52 -6.88
N ARG A 76 15.22 9.71 -7.21
CA ARG A 76 16.01 9.87 -8.43
C ARG A 76 17.47 9.52 -8.15
N GLU A 77 17.99 8.63 -8.97
CA GLU A 77 19.40 8.24 -8.91
C GLU A 77 20.02 8.49 -10.27
N SER A 78 20.69 9.62 -10.43
CA SER A 78 21.26 10.01 -11.71
C SER A 78 20.13 10.11 -12.76
N THR A 79 20.12 9.22 -13.77
CA THR A 79 19.10 9.21 -14.81
C THR A 79 17.98 8.22 -14.53
N PHE A 80 18.06 7.50 -13.43
CA PHE A 80 17.10 6.45 -13.11
C PHE A 80 16.14 6.89 -12.00
N LEU A 81 14.93 6.36 -12.05
CA LEU A 81 13.97 6.51 -10.96
C LEU A 81 13.84 5.18 -10.25
N ARG A 82 14.16 5.18 -8.97
CA ARG A 82 14.07 3.98 -8.13
C ARG A 82 12.83 4.05 -7.27
N TYR A 83 12.03 3.00 -7.33
CA TYR A 83 10.78 2.92 -6.59
C TYR A 83 10.92 1.93 -5.44
N THR A 84 10.38 2.29 -4.29
CA THR A 84 10.33 1.41 -3.11
C THR A 84 8.91 1.36 -2.58
N ALA A 85 8.55 0.23 -2.01
CA ALA A 85 7.26 0.13 -1.30
C ALA A 85 7.35 0.90 0.00
N ASN A 86 6.28 1.64 0.32
CA ASN A 86 6.18 2.33 1.60
C ASN A 86 5.58 1.36 2.61
N THR A 87 6.45 0.60 3.26
CA THR A 87 6.01 -0.46 4.17
C THR A 87 5.29 0.06 5.40
N GLU A 88 5.68 1.25 5.88
CA GLU A 88 5.00 1.85 7.03
C GLU A 88 3.55 2.16 6.70
N THR A 89 3.31 2.78 5.55
CA THR A 89 1.95 3.09 5.12
C THR A 89 1.13 1.83 4.91
N LEU A 90 1.74 0.81 4.31
CA LEU A 90 1.04 -0.45 4.09
C LEU A 90 0.68 -1.12 5.41
N GLN A 91 1.59 -1.11 6.38
CA GLN A 91 1.29 -1.65 7.71
C GLN A 91 0.15 -0.90 8.38
N GLU A 92 0.15 0.43 8.31
CA GLU A 92 -0.92 1.24 8.86
C GLU A 92 -2.27 0.89 8.22
N LEU A 93 -2.27 0.70 6.92
CA LEU A 93 -3.48 0.35 6.17
C LEU A 93 -4.04 -0.98 6.64
N LEU A 94 -3.18 -1.99 6.75
CA LEU A 94 -3.59 -3.31 7.19
C LEU A 94 -4.02 -3.31 8.66
N GLN A 95 -3.32 -2.58 9.50
CA GLN A 95 -3.68 -2.44 10.91
C GLN A 95 -5.03 -1.74 11.06
N PHE A 96 -5.29 -0.73 10.25
CA PHE A 96 -6.58 -0.06 10.26
C PHE A 96 -7.70 -1.06 9.97
N LEU A 97 -7.51 -1.90 8.96
CA LEU A 97 -8.52 -2.89 8.58
C LEU A 97 -8.76 -3.90 9.71
N TYR A 98 -7.71 -4.32 10.38
CA TYR A 98 -7.81 -5.32 11.44
C TYR A 98 -8.11 -4.76 12.82
N ALA A 99 -8.07 -3.44 12.99
CA ALA A 99 -8.15 -2.83 14.32
C ALA A 99 -9.40 -3.23 15.10
N GLU A 100 -10.49 -3.47 14.37
CA GLU A 100 -11.74 -3.86 14.99
C GLU A 100 -12.00 -5.36 14.92
N CYS A 101 -10.96 -6.11 14.52
CA CYS A 101 -11.11 -7.55 14.40
C CYS A 101 -11.55 -8.17 15.73
N CYS A 102 -12.68 -8.89 15.69
CA CYS A 102 -13.19 -9.68 16.82
C CYS A 102 -13.50 -8.89 18.07
N THR A 103 -13.57 -7.56 18.00
CA THR A 103 -13.88 -6.75 19.18
C THR A 103 -15.27 -7.04 19.73
N ARG A 104 -16.18 -7.54 18.91
CA ARG A 104 -17.53 -7.91 19.31
C ARG A 104 -17.64 -9.35 19.81
N ASN A 105 -16.56 -10.13 19.68
CA ASN A 105 -16.51 -11.51 20.15
C ASN A 105 -15.53 -11.59 21.32
N LYS A 106 -16.04 -11.70 22.53
CA LYS A 106 -15.23 -11.68 23.73
C LYS A 106 -14.34 -12.90 23.90
N ALA A 107 -14.60 -13.95 23.14
CA ALA A 107 -13.82 -15.18 23.22
C ALA A 107 -12.47 -15.06 22.51
N LEU A 108 -12.31 -14.07 21.62
CA LEU A 108 -11.09 -13.89 20.85
C LEU A 108 -10.50 -12.51 21.10
N LYS A 109 -9.19 -12.44 21.05
CA LYS A 109 -8.46 -11.18 21.10
C LYS A 109 -7.89 -10.86 19.73
N PRO A 110 -7.89 -9.59 19.31
CA PRO A 110 -7.35 -9.24 17.99
C PRO A 110 -5.96 -9.79 17.74
N ARG A 111 -5.07 -9.73 18.73
CA ARG A 111 -3.70 -10.20 18.59
C ARG A 111 -3.59 -11.71 18.35
N ASP A 112 -4.62 -12.46 18.73
CA ASP A 112 -4.64 -13.91 18.55
C ASP A 112 -5.03 -14.30 17.13
N VAL A 113 -5.61 -13.36 16.39
CA VAL A 113 -6.14 -13.60 15.06
C VAL A 113 -5.15 -13.18 13.98
N ILE A 114 -4.34 -12.16 14.26
CA ILE A 114 -3.48 -11.55 13.25
C ILE A 114 -2.02 -11.91 13.45
N GLN A 115 -1.43 -12.49 12.42
CA GLN A 115 0.00 -12.75 12.35
C GLN A 115 0.49 -12.26 10.98
N ILE A 116 0.39 -10.97 10.76
CA ILE A 116 0.66 -10.40 9.43
C ILE A 116 2.14 -10.44 9.08
N CYS A 117 2.97 -10.02 10.01
CA CYS A 117 4.42 -9.98 9.79
C CYS A 117 5.13 -10.78 10.86
N LYS A 118 6.06 -11.59 10.43
CA LYS A 118 6.89 -12.34 11.35
C LYS A 118 8.34 -12.03 11.13
#